data_489cf288f7e93d90851ce33d864fde63
#
_entry.id   489cf288f7e93d90851ce33d864fde63
#
_cell.length_a   1.000
_cell.length_b   1.000
_cell.length_c   1.000
_cell.angle_alpha   90.00
_cell.angle_beta   90.00
_cell.angle_gamma   90.00
#
_symmetry.space_group_name_H-M   'P 1'
#
loop_
_entity.id
_entity.type
_entity.pdbx_description
1 polymer ?
#
loop_
_entity_poly.entity_id
_entity_poly.type
_entity_poly.pdbx_seq_one_letter_code
_entity_poly.pdbx_strand_id
1 'polypeptide(L)'
;DNIYNKDIQIVLFFFKQKSYVYFCKNFTMDFFSTSKTLGILGGGQLGKMLLYTTRKWDIKTSVLDPNENAPAKLACDNFTVGDLTDFQAVYDFGKKVDVLTIEIEKVNVKALEKLELEGVKVYPQPHVLKTIQNKCLQKKFFKSHNIPTASFEEFETLDQVKEAIIKGELSFPFVWKSAEMGYDGYGVTIVQSNKEIESLDIGPCLIEELVTFEKELSV
;
A
#
# COMPACT_ATOMS: atom_id res chain seq x y z
N ASP A 1 -41.41 6.65 27.90
CA ASP A 1 -41.58 5.94 26.63
C ASP A 1 -40.30 6.05 25.85
N ASN A 2 -39.60 4.90 25.82
CA ASN A 2 -38.26 4.76 25.24
C ASN A 2 -38.25 4.93 23.72
N ILE A 3 -37.70 6.06 23.23
CA ILE A 3 -37.41 6.29 21.81
C ILE A 3 -35.91 6.19 21.60
N TYR A 4 -35.28 5.17 22.14
CA TYR A 4 -33.89 4.82 21.78
C TYR A 4 -33.87 3.44 21.17
N ASN A 5 -34.12 3.38 19.88
CA ASN A 5 -33.73 2.22 19.08
C ASN A 5 -32.22 2.32 18.85
N LYS A 6 -31.48 1.27 19.13
CA LYS A 6 -30.01 1.25 19.20
C LYS A 6 -29.27 1.62 17.90
N ASP A 7 -30.01 1.91 16.84
CA ASP A 7 -29.48 2.15 15.50
C ASP A 7 -29.66 3.59 14.98
N ILE A 8 -30.06 4.54 15.85
CA ILE A 8 -30.25 5.93 15.43
C ILE A 8 -29.49 6.85 16.37
N GLN A 9 -28.32 7.32 15.97
CA GLN A 9 -27.70 8.49 16.57
C GLN A 9 -28.22 9.75 15.84
N ILE A 10 -28.98 10.55 16.57
CA ILE A 10 -29.45 11.86 16.09
C ILE A 10 -28.41 12.89 16.53
N VAL A 11 -27.69 13.46 15.57
CA VAL A 11 -26.84 14.64 15.80
C VAL A 11 -27.66 15.88 15.47
N LEU A 12 -28.07 16.61 16.50
CA LEU A 12 -28.78 17.88 16.37
C LEU A 12 -27.76 19.02 16.28
N PHE A 13 -27.60 19.58 15.10
CA PHE A 13 -26.92 20.88 14.93
C PHE A 13 -27.95 22.02 15.01
N PHE A 14 -27.88 22.85 16.05
CA PHE A 14 -28.64 24.09 16.13
C PHE A 14 -27.87 25.21 15.44
N PHE A 15 -28.27 25.55 14.23
CA PHE A 15 -27.95 26.86 13.65
C PHE A 15 -29.08 27.85 13.93
N LYS A 16 -28.76 28.92 14.66
CA LYS A 16 -29.68 29.99 14.98
C LYS A 16 -29.75 30.95 13.80
N GLN A 17 -30.46 30.56 12.74
CA GLN A 17 -31.13 31.45 11.79
C GLN A 17 -31.99 30.65 10.81
N LYS A 18 -33.33 30.83 10.95
CA LYS A 18 -34.43 30.35 10.08
C LYS A 18 -34.57 28.84 9.92
N SER A 19 -35.53 28.33 10.64
CA SER A 19 -36.26 27.05 10.58
C SER A 19 -36.21 26.25 9.29
N TYR A 20 -35.17 25.40 9.13
CA TYR A 20 -35.27 24.24 8.29
C TYR A 20 -34.66 23.07 9.06
N VAL A 21 -35.54 22.21 9.59
CA VAL A 21 -35.10 20.91 10.14
C VAL A 21 -34.97 19.94 8.96
N TYR A 22 -33.77 19.69 8.52
CA TYR A 22 -33.49 18.59 7.59
C TYR A 22 -33.40 17.28 8.37
N PHE A 23 -34.44 16.47 8.27
CA PHE A 23 -34.36 15.07 8.67
C PHE A 23 -33.49 14.32 7.67
N CYS A 24 -32.25 14.08 8.01
CA CYS A 24 -31.42 13.12 7.29
C CYS A 24 -31.85 11.70 7.72
N LYS A 25 -32.87 11.15 7.03
CA LYS A 25 -33.20 9.74 7.14
C LYS A 25 -32.12 8.95 6.41
N ASN A 26 -31.50 8.01 7.12
CA ASN A 26 -30.56 7.00 6.62
C ASN A 26 -29.16 7.50 6.25
N PHE A 27 -28.48 8.19 7.14
CA PHE A 27 -27.04 8.18 7.18
C PHE A 27 -26.64 7.15 8.24
N THR A 28 -26.50 5.89 7.86
CA THR A 28 -25.68 4.94 8.60
C THR A 28 -24.23 5.39 8.37
N MET A 29 -23.76 6.34 9.17
CA MET A 29 -22.33 6.58 9.26
C MET A 29 -21.77 5.36 9.97
N ASP A 30 -21.14 4.48 9.22
CA ASP A 30 -20.25 3.44 9.77
C ASP A 30 -19.05 4.15 10.39
N PHE A 31 -19.26 4.79 11.52
CA PHE A 31 -18.16 5.32 12.29
C PHE A 31 -17.34 4.18 12.85
N PHE A 32 -16.03 4.27 12.72
CA PHE A 32 -15.14 3.55 13.58
C PHE A 32 -15.48 3.93 15.01
N SER A 33 -15.93 2.97 15.74
CA SER A 33 -16.18 3.08 17.17
C SER A 33 -15.43 1.96 17.88
N THR A 34 -15.54 1.90 19.18
CA THR A 34 -15.01 0.77 19.98
C THR A 34 -15.56 -0.59 19.57
N SER A 35 -16.63 -0.64 18.75
CA SER A 35 -17.22 -1.87 18.20
C SER A 35 -16.53 -2.35 16.92
N LYS A 36 -15.71 -1.51 16.28
CA LYS A 36 -14.97 -1.82 15.06
C LYS A 36 -13.48 -1.95 15.33
N THR A 37 -12.83 -2.85 14.63
CA THR A 37 -11.38 -3.08 14.76
C THR A 37 -10.67 -2.73 13.46
N LEU A 38 -9.68 -1.85 13.54
CA LEU A 38 -8.74 -1.55 12.46
C LEU A 38 -7.56 -2.50 12.57
N GLY A 39 -7.35 -3.32 11.53
CA GLY A 39 -6.14 -4.10 11.34
C GLY A 39 -5.08 -3.31 10.58
N ILE A 40 -3.83 -3.44 10.97
CA ILE A 40 -2.68 -2.81 10.31
C ILE A 40 -1.65 -3.90 10.00
N LEU A 41 -1.27 -4.01 8.73
CA LEU A 41 -0.17 -4.85 8.29
C LEU A 41 1.12 -4.01 8.26
N GLY A 42 2.06 -4.36 9.11
CA GLY A 42 3.26 -3.59 9.38
C GLY A 42 3.16 -2.81 10.69
N GLY A 43 4.13 -3.01 11.56
CA GLY A 43 4.21 -2.41 12.89
C GLY A 43 5.41 -1.49 13.06
N GLY A 44 5.93 -0.91 11.97
CA GLY A 44 7.03 0.02 11.98
C GLY A 44 6.70 1.37 12.61
N GLN A 45 7.53 2.37 12.35
CA GLN A 45 7.37 3.72 12.93
C GLN A 45 6.10 4.41 12.43
N LEU A 46 5.78 4.27 11.14
CA LEU A 46 4.57 4.87 10.57
C LEU A 46 3.30 4.21 11.13
N GLY A 47 3.31 2.89 11.29
CA GLY A 47 2.24 2.15 11.97
C GLY A 47 2.04 2.63 13.40
N LYS A 48 3.13 2.84 14.16
CA LYS A 48 3.05 3.41 15.50
C LYS A 48 2.47 4.83 15.50
N MET A 49 2.86 5.69 14.56
CA MET A 49 2.32 7.06 14.43
C MET A 49 0.82 7.04 14.09
N LEU A 50 0.38 6.13 13.24
CA LEU A 50 -1.03 5.92 12.94
C LEU A 50 -1.81 5.56 14.21
N LEU A 51 -1.26 4.68 15.04
CA LEU A 51 -1.88 4.27 16.31
C LEU A 51 -2.04 5.42 17.32
N TYR A 52 -1.16 6.40 17.35
CA TYR A 52 -1.34 7.59 18.18
C TYR A 52 -2.58 8.41 17.77
N THR A 53 -2.88 8.42 16.48
CA THR A 53 -4.07 9.10 15.95
C THR A 53 -5.35 8.30 16.23
N THR A 54 -5.32 6.98 16.04
CA THR A 54 -6.48 6.11 16.29
C THR A 54 -6.89 6.10 17.75
N ARG A 55 -5.92 6.23 18.68
CA ARG A 55 -6.20 6.34 20.12
C ARG A 55 -7.02 7.56 20.50
N LYS A 56 -6.85 8.68 19.79
CA LYS A 56 -7.63 9.90 20.05
C LYS A 56 -9.14 9.72 19.75
N TRP A 57 -9.47 8.67 18.99
CA TRP A 57 -10.83 8.39 18.53
C TRP A 57 -11.39 7.07 19.09
N ASP A 58 -10.70 6.49 20.08
CA ASP A 58 -11.07 5.24 20.73
C ASP A 58 -11.28 4.06 19.75
N ILE A 59 -10.50 4.04 18.65
CA ILE A 59 -10.56 2.98 17.67
C ILE A 59 -9.77 1.78 18.19
N LYS A 60 -10.39 0.59 18.22
CA LYS A 60 -9.70 -0.67 18.49
C LYS A 60 -8.75 -0.99 17.36
N THR A 61 -7.55 -1.42 17.70
CA THR A 61 -6.47 -1.69 16.75
C THR A 61 -5.84 -3.04 16.95
N SER A 62 -5.53 -3.70 15.84
CA SER A 62 -4.72 -4.93 15.79
C SER A 62 -3.59 -4.73 14.80
N VAL A 63 -2.40 -5.23 15.11
CA VAL A 63 -1.21 -5.13 14.23
C VAL A 63 -0.65 -6.51 13.97
N LEU A 64 -0.28 -6.79 12.72
CA LEU A 64 0.51 -7.94 12.29
C LEU A 64 1.88 -7.45 11.84
N ASP A 65 2.94 -8.02 12.40
CA ASP A 65 4.33 -7.70 12.03
C ASP A 65 5.23 -8.91 12.26
N PRO A 66 6.23 -9.18 11.41
CA PRO A 66 7.18 -10.28 11.64
C PRO A 66 8.12 -10.04 12.82
N ASN A 67 8.38 -8.79 13.19
CA ASN A 67 9.25 -8.45 14.29
C ASN A 67 8.48 -8.40 15.61
N GLU A 68 8.75 -9.33 16.51
CA GLU A 68 8.15 -9.36 17.85
C GLU A 68 8.34 -8.05 18.64
N ASN A 69 9.39 -7.30 18.35
CA ASN A 69 9.72 -6.02 19.00
C ASN A 69 9.40 -4.81 18.11
N ALA A 70 8.44 -4.94 17.19
CA ALA A 70 8.05 -3.83 16.33
C ALA A 70 7.59 -2.59 17.12
N PRO A 71 7.91 -1.37 16.64
CA PRO A 71 7.59 -0.11 17.34
C PRO A 71 6.10 0.04 17.72
N ALA A 72 5.19 -0.53 16.93
CA ALA A 72 3.74 -0.45 17.14
C ALA A 72 3.23 -1.35 18.27
N LYS A 73 4.00 -2.35 18.72
CA LYS A 73 3.54 -3.38 19.65
C LYS A 73 2.92 -2.83 20.93
N LEU A 74 3.53 -1.80 21.52
CA LEU A 74 3.05 -1.20 22.77
C LEU A 74 1.93 -0.17 22.58
N ALA A 75 1.60 0.15 21.32
CA ALA A 75 0.62 1.18 21.01
C ALA A 75 -0.73 0.62 20.50
N CYS A 76 -0.79 -0.65 20.12
CA CYS A 76 -2.00 -1.33 19.67
C CYS A 76 -2.71 -2.08 20.80
N ASP A 77 -3.98 -2.46 20.56
CA ASP A 77 -4.74 -3.30 21.52
C ASP A 77 -4.35 -4.77 21.38
N ASN A 78 -4.10 -5.24 20.16
CA ASN A 78 -3.67 -6.60 19.88
C ASN A 78 -2.48 -6.60 18.93
N PHE A 79 -1.48 -7.42 19.24
CA PHE A 79 -0.31 -7.61 18.40
C PHE A 79 -0.15 -9.09 18.04
N THR A 80 0.06 -9.35 16.76
CA THR A 80 0.28 -10.70 16.23
C THR A 80 1.64 -10.75 15.54
N VAL A 81 2.44 -11.74 15.83
CA VAL A 81 3.69 -11.99 15.11
C VAL A 81 3.39 -12.88 13.92
N GLY A 82 3.78 -12.44 12.71
CA GLY A 82 3.58 -13.21 11.48
C GLY A 82 4.16 -12.51 10.25
N ASP A 83 4.51 -13.31 9.25
CA ASP A 83 5.07 -12.81 8.00
C ASP A 83 3.97 -12.14 7.14
N LEU A 84 4.21 -10.90 6.75
CA LEU A 84 3.31 -10.11 5.92
C LEU A 84 3.21 -10.63 4.46
N THR A 85 4.17 -11.44 4.03
CA THR A 85 4.18 -12.06 2.70
C THR A 85 3.54 -13.46 2.69
N ASP A 86 3.30 -14.03 3.86
CA ASP A 86 2.61 -15.32 3.99
C ASP A 86 1.09 -15.15 3.82
N PHE A 87 0.52 -15.93 2.92
CA PHE A 87 -0.91 -15.89 2.63
C PHE A 87 -1.76 -16.20 3.87
N GLN A 88 -1.42 -17.26 4.59
CA GLN A 88 -2.24 -17.73 5.69
C GLN A 88 -2.18 -16.79 6.89
N ALA A 89 -0.99 -16.26 7.21
CA ALA A 89 -0.81 -15.31 8.29
C ALA A 89 -1.64 -14.02 8.06
N VAL A 90 -1.56 -13.46 6.84
CA VAL A 90 -2.32 -12.25 6.48
C VAL A 90 -3.83 -12.53 6.43
N TYR A 91 -4.24 -13.66 5.88
CA TYR A 91 -5.64 -14.04 5.79
C TYR A 91 -6.27 -14.26 7.18
N ASP A 92 -5.62 -15.05 8.05
CA ASP A 92 -6.13 -15.34 9.39
C ASP A 92 -6.17 -14.11 10.31
N PHE A 93 -5.24 -13.18 10.08
CA PHE A 93 -5.25 -11.88 10.75
C PHE A 93 -6.41 -11.02 10.25
N GLY A 94 -6.55 -10.88 8.93
CA GLY A 94 -7.57 -10.04 8.31
C GLY A 94 -9.00 -10.47 8.62
N LYS A 95 -9.24 -11.77 8.83
CA LYS A 95 -10.56 -12.31 9.25
C LYS A 95 -11.00 -11.84 10.64
N LYS A 96 -10.12 -11.30 11.45
CA LYS A 96 -10.40 -10.87 12.83
C LYS A 96 -10.64 -9.37 12.96
N VAL A 97 -10.61 -8.65 11.85
CA VAL A 97 -10.75 -7.18 11.82
C VAL A 97 -11.86 -6.75 10.86
N ASP A 98 -12.41 -5.58 11.07
CA ASP A 98 -13.48 -5.03 10.22
C ASP A 98 -12.92 -4.26 9.02
N VAL A 99 -11.80 -3.57 9.24
CA VAL A 99 -11.07 -2.83 8.21
C VAL A 99 -9.60 -3.17 8.32
N LEU A 100 -8.98 -3.38 7.19
CA LEU A 100 -7.57 -3.70 7.08
C LEU A 100 -6.84 -2.62 6.28
N THR A 101 -5.77 -2.09 6.85
CA THR A 101 -4.86 -1.17 6.16
C THR A 101 -3.43 -1.69 6.22
N ILE A 102 -2.54 -1.09 5.45
CA ILE A 102 -1.13 -1.44 5.40
C ILE A 102 -0.25 -0.26 5.81
N GLU A 103 0.88 -0.58 6.38
CA GLU A 103 1.94 0.39 6.67
C GLU A 103 3.12 0.23 5.72
N ILE A 104 3.37 -1.00 5.28
CA ILE A 104 4.41 -1.34 4.32
C ILE A 104 3.79 -2.07 3.11
N GLU A 105 4.20 -1.70 1.89
CA GLU A 105 3.63 -2.24 0.66
C GLU A 105 3.96 -3.72 0.43
N LYS A 106 5.00 -4.27 1.05
CA LYS A 106 5.43 -5.67 0.89
C LYS A 106 4.53 -6.62 1.68
N VAL A 107 3.31 -6.84 1.19
CA VAL A 107 2.29 -7.71 1.79
C VAL A 107 1.75 -8.72 0.78
N ASN A 108 1.12 -9.79 1.26
CA ASN A 108 0.50 -10.79 0.38
C ASN A 108 -0.82 -10.26 -0.22
N VAL A 109 -0.76 -9.79 -1.46
CA VAL A 109 -1.93 -9.22 -2.16
C VAL A 109 -3.02 -10.26 -2.39
N LYS A 110 -2.68 -11.54 -2.64
CA LYS A 110 -3.69 -12.59 -2.85
C LYS A 110 -4.55 -12.83 -1.60
N ALA A 111 -3.94 -12.73 -0.42
CA ALA A 111 -4.68 -12.79 0.84
C ALA A 111 -5.62 -11.59 1.00
N LEU A 112 -5.19 -10.39 0.61
CA LEU A 112 -6.02 -9.18 0.64
C LEU A 112 -7.18 -9.26 -0.35
N GLU A 113 -6.95 -9.74 -1.57
CA GLU A 113 -8.00 -9.99 -2.57
C GLU A 113 -9.06 -10.97 -2.04
N LYS A 114 -8.62 -12.03 -1.37
CA LYS A 114 -9.52 -13.02 -0.76
C LYS A 114 -10.34 -12.40 0.37
N LEU A 115 -9.73 -11.60 1.24
CA LEU A 115 -10.41 -10.91 2.34
C LEU A 115 -11.44 -9.90 1.82
N GLU A 116 -11.11 -9.14 0.78
CA GLU A 116 -12.02 -8.18 0.15
C GLU A 116 -13.26 -8.90 -0.45
N LEU A 117 -13.05 -10.04 -1.14
CA LEU A 117 -14.13 -10.88 -1.66
C LEU A 117 -15.04 -11.44 -0.54
N GLU A 118 -14.52 -11.63 0.66
CA GLU A 118 -15.27 -12.09 1.83
C GLU A 118 -15.88 -10.95 2.67
N GLY A 119 -15.76 -9.70 2.19
CA GLY A 119 -16.42 -8.53 2.76
C GLY A 119 -15.59 -7.76 3.79
N VAL A 120 -14.31 -8.08 4.02
CA VAL A 120 -13.40 -7.26 4.81
C VAL A 120 -13.06 -6.00 3.99
N LYS A 121 -13.16 -4.83 4.62
CA LYS A 121 -12.79 -3.57 3.97
C LYS A 121 -11.27 -3.42 3.96
N VAL A 122 -10.66 -3.48 2.78
CA VAL A 122 -9.20 -3.36 2.62
C VAL A 122 -8.84 -2.03 1.97
N TYR A 123 -7.96 -1.25 2.60
CA TYR A 123 -7.48 0.05 2.11
C TYR A 123 -5.97 0.19 2.29
N PRO A 124 -5.21 0.60 1.23
CA PRO A 124 -5.68 0.73 -0.15
C PRO A 124 -6.17 -0.61 -0.72
N GLN A 125 -7.00 -0.55 -1.76
CA GLN A 125 -7.56 -1.74 -2.37
C GLN A 125 -6.45 -2.66 -2.92
N PRO A 126 -6.66 -3.99 -2.91
CA PRO A 126 -5.62 -4.96 -3.33
C PRO A 126 -5.07 -4.71 -4.73
N HIS A 127 -5.91 -4.30 -5.70
CA HIS A 127 -5.48 -3.99 -7.07
C HIS A 127 -4.52 -2.80 -7.14
N VAL A 128 -4.66 -1.82 -6.23
CA VAL A 128 -3.73 -0.67 -6.12
C VAL A 128 -2.37 -1.17 -5.65
N LEU A 129 -2.36 -2.01 -4.61
CA LEU A 129 -1.12 -2.60 -4.09
C LEU A 129 -0.40 -3.45 -5.13
N LYS A 130 -1.15 -4.24 -5.91
CA LYS A 130 -0.60 -5.01 -7.02
C LYS A 130 0.13 -4.13 -8.04
N THR A 131 -0.44 -2.95 -8.32
CA THR A 131 0.19 -1.97 -9.20
C THR A 131 1.44 -1.36 -8.56
N ILE A 132 1.40 -1.05 -7.26
CA ILE A 132 2.55 -0.48 -6.53
C ILE A 132 3.70 -1.48 -6.41
N GLN A 133 3.40 -2.75 -6.12
CA GLN A 133 4.40 -3.80 -5.95
C GLN A 133 5.13 -4.18 -7.25
N ASN A 134 4.58 -3.84 -8.43
CA ASN A 134 5.17 -4.16 -9.71
C ASN A 134 5.46 -2.89 -10.52
N LYS A 135 6.74 -2.59 -10.72
CA LYS A 135 7.19 -1.37 -11.41
C LYS A 135 6.73 -1.29 -12.87
N CYS A 136 6.61 -2.43 -13.55
CA CYS A 136 6.10 -2.46 -14.92
C CYS A 136 4.61 -2.08 -14.94
N LEU A 137 3.79 -2.62 -14.04
CA LEU A 137 2.39 -2.25 -13.91
C LEU A 137 2.23 -0.78 -13.53
N GLN A 138 3.06 -0.29 -12.60
CA GLN A 138 3.05 1.12 -12.18
C GLN A 138 3.36 2.06 -13.35
N LYS A 139 4.37 1.75 -14.16
CA LYS A 139 4.74 2.55 -15.34
C LYS A 139 3.67 2.50 -16.43
N LYS A 140 3.06 1.34 -16.68
CA LYS A 140 1.92 1.24 -17.58
C LYS A 140 0.75 2.09 -17.10
N PHE A 141 0.48 2.09 -15.80
CA PHE A 141 -0.53 2.95 -15.20
C PHE A 141 -0.23 4.42 -15.44
N PHE A 142 1.00 4.89 -15.17
CA PHE A 142 1.40 6.28 -15.44
C PHE A 142 1.22 6.66 -16.91
N LYS A 143 1.68 5.80 -17.82
CA LYS A 143 1.53 6.03 -19.27
C LYS A 143 0.07 6.11 -19.71
N SER A 144 -0.79 5.22 -19.21
CA SER A 144 -2.22 5.17 -19.57
C SER A 144 -3.01 6.36 -19.03
N HIS A 145 -2.53 7.01 -17.96
CA HIS A 145 -3.15 8.19 -17.35
C HIS A 145 -2.45 9.51 -17.70
N ASN A 146 -1.50 9.49 -18.64
CA ASN A 146 -0.72 10.66 -19.03
C ASN A 146 0.03 11.33 -17.86
N ILE A 147 0.46 10.53 -16.89
CA ILE A 147 1.31 11.00 -15.78
C ILE A 147 2.75 11.03 -16.28
N PRO A 148 3.44 12.19 -16.22
CA PRO A 148 4.83 12.30 -16.66
C PRO A 148 5.74 11.33 -15.93
N THR A 149 6.55 10.60 -16.68
CA THR A 149 7.52 9.64 -16.15
C THR A 149 8.64 9.47 -17.17
N ALA A 150 9.82 9.02 -16.73
CA ALA A 150 10.92 8.69 -17.64
C ALA A 150 10.48 7.67 -18.69
N SER A 151 11.02 7.76 -19.89
CA SER A 151 10.84 6.75 -20.94
C SER A 151 11.30 5.40 -20.43
N PHE A 152 10.57 4.33 -20.76
CA PHE A 152 10.86 3.01 -20.23
C PHE A 152 10.57 1.90 -21.22
N GLU A 153 11.29 0.79 -21.05
CA GLU A 153 11.07 -0.48 -21.73
C GLU A 153 11.07 -1.63 -20.74
N GLU A 154 10.27 -2.64 -21.03
CA GLU A 154 10.09 -3.82 -20.17
C GLU A 154 10.79 -5.03 -20.79
N PHE A 155 11.47 -5.80 -19.97
CA PHE A 155 12.17 -7.01 -20.37
C PHE A 155 11.84 -8.14 -19.40
N GLU A 156 11.55 -9.33 -19.95
CA GLU A 156 11.24 -10.51 -19.14
C GLU A 156 12.51 -11.18 -18.60
N THR A 157 13.65 -10.96 -19.28
CA THR A 157 14.92 -11.56 -18.90
C THR A 157 16.09 -10.62 -19.16
N LEU A 158 17.17 -10.81 -18.39
CA LEU A 158 18.42 -10.08 -18.60
C LEU A 158 19.03 -10.32 -19.98
N ASP A 159 18.81 -11.51 -20.58
CA ASP A 159 19.33 -11.82 -21.91
C ASP A 159 18.65 -10.95 -22.99
N GLN A 160 17.36 -10.63 -22.84
CA GLN A 160 16.69 -9.70 -23.74
C GLN A 160 17.30 -8.28 -23.65
N VAL A 161 17.67 -7.83 -22.45
CA VAL A 161 18.38 -6.56 -22.26
C VAL A 161 19.72 -6.58 -23.01
N LYS A 162 20.51 -7.65 -22.90
CA LYS A 162 21.78 -7.83 -23.61
C LYS A 162 21.58 -7.81 -25.13
N GLU A 163 20.56 -8.50 -25.62
CA GLU A 163 20.21 -8.48 -27.05
C GLU A 163 19.84 -7.09 -27.55
N ALA A 164 19.05 -6.33 -26.80
CA ALA A 164 18.67 -4.96 -27.14
C ALA A 164 19.90 -4.03 -27.24
N ILE A 165 20.89 -4.20 -26.36
CA ILE A 165 22.15 -3.48 -26.40
C ILE A 165 22.95 -3.86 -27.66
N ILE A 166 23.07 -5.16 -27.97
CA ILE A 166 23.80 -5.63 -29.16
C ILE A 166 23.16 -5.11 -30.45
N LYS A 167 21.82 -5.04 -30.49
CA LYS A 167 21.08 -4.51 -31.64
C LYS A 167 21.15 -2.98 -31.75
N GLY A 168 21.64 -2.28 -30.74
CA GLY A 168 21.67 -0.82 -30.67
C GLY A 168 20.30 -0.18 -30.35
N GLU A 169 19.34 -0.98 -29.86
CA GLU A 169 18.03 -0.51 -29.44
C GLU A 169 18.11 0.14 -28.05
N LEU A 170 19.05 -0.32 -27.21
CA LEU A 170 19.34 0.23 -25.89
C LEU A 170 20.78 0.73 -25.81
N SER A 171 20.98 1.94 -25.28
CA SER A 171 22.28 2.58 -25.12
C SER A 171 22.57 3.00 -23.68
N PHE A 172 23.84 2.98 -23.29
CA PHE A 172 24.28 3.47 -21.98
C PHE A 172 24.36 5.00 -21.93
N PRO A 173 24.19 5.63 -20.74
CA PRO A 173 23.74 5.02 -19.51
C PRO A 173 22.21 4.86 -19.44
N PHE A 174 21.73 3.90 -18.67
CA PHE A 174 20.32 3.71 -18.35
C PHE A 174 20.12 3.29 -16.91
N VAL A 175 18.88 3.34 -16.43
CA VAL A 175 18.51 2.87 -15.08
C VAL A 175 17.80 1.54 -15.22
N TRP A 176 18.40 0.48 -14.66
CA TRP A 176 17.78 -0.82 -14.51
C TRP A 176 17.02 -0.90 -13.20
N LYS A 177 15.80 -1.47 -13.24
CA LYS A 177 14.97 -1.69 -12.04
C LYS A 177 14.36 -3.08 -12.11
N SER A 178 14.50 -3.86 -11.01
CA SER A 178 13.74 -5.10 -10.84
C SER A 178 12.25 -4.82 -10.86
N ALA A 179 11.47 -5.64 -11.55
CA ALA A 179 10.02 -5.44 -11.66
C ALA A 179 9.30 -5.60 -10.32
N GLU A 180 9.70 -6.55 -9.48
CA GLU A 180 8.93 -6.95 -8.29
C GLU A 180 9.70 -6.84 -6.96
N MET A 181 11.03 -6.78 -6.96
CA MET A 181 11.86 -6.95 -5.76
C MET A 181 12.43 -5.64 -5.19
N GLY A 182 12.02 -4.49 -5.69
CA GLY A 182 12.64 -3.22 -5.31
C GLY A 182 11.89 -2.43 -4.25
N TYR A 183 12.54 -2.15 -3.12
CA TYR A 183 12.09 -1.24 -2.08
C TYR A 183 13.30 -0.43 -1.55
N ASP A 184 13.07 0.78 -1.09
CA ASP A 184 14.09 1.66 -0.46
C ASP A 184 15.44 1.72 -1.21
N GLY A 185 15.39 1.81 -2.56
CA GLY A 185 16.59 1.83 -3.40
C GLY A 185 17.18 0.47 -3.77
N TYR A 186 16.70 -0.62 -3.18
CA TYR A 186 17.06 -1.97 -3.62
C TYR A 186 16.40 -2.29 -4.97
N GLY A 187 17.14 -3.06 -5.80
CA GLY A 187 16.67 -3.42 -7.15
C GLY A 187 16.61 -2.24 -8.10
N VAL A 188 17.43 -1.20 -7.90
CA VAL A 188 17.65 -0.08 -8.83
C VAL A 188 19.15 0.11 -9.03
N THR A 189 19.60 0.14 -10.29
CA THR A 189 21.02 0.28 -10.64
C THR A 189 21.16 1.19 -11.87
N ILE A 190 22.02 2.19 -11.78
CA ILE A 190 22.44 2.96 -12.96
C ILE A 190 23.50 2.13 -13.65
N VAL A 191 23.23 1.74 -14.89
CA VAL A 191 24.11 0.89 -15.70
C VAL A 191 24.85 1.77 -16.70
N GLN A 192 26.17 1.80 -16.62
CA GLN A 192 27.02 2.64 -17.46
C GLN A 192 27.80 1.83 -18.52
N SER A 193 27.89 0.51 -18.33
CA SER A 193 28.66 -0.34 -19.22
C SER A 193 28.18 -1.80 -19.19
N ASN A 194 28.56 -2.57 -20.20
CA ASN A 194 28.27 -4.01 -20.30
C ASN A 194 28.75 -4.80 -19.08
N LYS A 195 29.84 -4.38 -18.42
CA LYS A 195 30.40 -5.11 -17.27
C LYS A 195 29.42 -5.12 -16.07
N GLU A 196 28.66 -4.07 -15.91
CA GLU A 196 27.73 -3.92 -14.76
C GLU A 196 26.48 -4.77 -14.95
N ILE A 197 26.12 -5.14 -16.18
CA ILE A 197 24.97 -5.99 -16.48
C ILE A 197 25.10 -7.38 -15.86
N GLU A 198 26.30 -7.91 -15.74
CA GLU A 198 26.54 -9.25 -15.20
C GLU A 198 26.20 -9.36 -13.71
N SER A 199 26.12 -8.23 -13.01
CA SER A 199 25.78 -8.16 -11.59
C SER A 199 24.29 -7.90 -11.32
N LEU A 200 23.47 -7.74 -12.37
CA LEU A 200 22.04 -7.50 -12.24
C LEU A 200 21.28 -8.80 -11.97
N ASP A 201 20.15 -8.67 -11.27
CA ASP A 201 19.28 -9.80 -10.99
C ASP A 201 18.69 -10.39 -12.27
N ILE A 202 18.54 -11.72 -12.28
CA ILE A 202 17.92 -12.46 -13.37
C ILE A 202 16.40 -12.44 -13.14
N GLY A 203 15.65 -11.83 -14.04
CA GLY A 203 14.19 -11.81 -13.94
C GLY A 203 13.59 -10.62 -14.69
N PRO A 204 12.27 -10.47 -14.61
CA PRO A 204 11.57 -9.34 -15.21
C PRO A 204 12.12 -8.02 -14.69
N CYS A 205 12.37 -7.09 -15.58
CA CYS A 205 12.94 -5.79 -15.24
C CYS A 205 12.38 -4.66 -16.10
N LEU A 206 12.61 -3.48 -15.63
CA LEU A 206 12.30 -2.23 -16.30
C LEU A 206 13.61 -1.47 -16.57
N ILE A 207 13.79 -1.03 -17.80
CA ILE A 207 14.88 -0.12 -18.17
C ILE A 207 14.29 1.26 -18.37
N GLU A 208 14.86 2.24 -17.69
CA GLU A 208 14.45 3.64 -17.82
C GLU A 208 15.57 4.51 -18.36
N GLU A 209 15.20 5.55 -19.09
CA GLU A 209 16.10 6.64 -19.43
C GLU A 209 16.68 7.26 -18.16
N LEU A 210 17.98 7.50 -18.13
CA LEU A 210 18.61 8.23 -17.04
C LEU A 210 18.26 9.71 -17.13
N VAL A 211 17.36 10.15 -16.27
CA VAL A 211 16.96 11.56 -16.17
C VAL A 211 17.98 12.33 -15.35
N THR A 212 18.52 13.40 -15.92
CA THR A 212 19.37 14.34 -15.19
C THR A 212 18.47 15.36 -14.48
N PHE A 213 18.44 15.33 -13.15
CA PHE A 213 17.66 16.27 -12.34
C PHE A 213 18.57 17.11 -11.43
N GLU A 214 18.17 18.33 -11.15
CA GLU A 214 18.91 19.22 -10.24
C GLU A 214 18.61 18.92 -8.78
N LYS A 215 17.37 18.47 -8.47
CA LYS A 215 16.90 18.19 -7.11
C LYS A 215 15.89 17.05 -7.11
N GLU A 216 15.98 16.24 -6.08
CA GLU A 216 14.96 15.25 -5.72
C GLU A 216 14.12 15.82 -4.58
N LEU A 217 12.79 15.80 -4.74
CA LEU A 217 11.85 16.32 -3.76
C LEU A 217 10.82 15.26 -3.43
N SER A 218 10.46 15.17 -2.14
CA SER A 218 9.33 14.39 -1.66
C SER A 218 8.23 15.34 -1.17
N VAL A 219 6.99 15.06 -1.51
CA VAL A 219 5.82 15.89 -1.15
C VAL A 219 4.88 15.08 -0.26
#